data_06555aae99a2e9fc6f235f468e6060cc
#
_entry.id   06555aae99a2e9fc6f235f468e6060cc
#
_cell.length_a   1.000
_cell.length_b   1.000
_cell.length_c   1.000
_cell.angle_alpha   90.00
_cell.angle_beta   90.00
_cell.angle_gamma   90.00
#
_symmetry.space_group_name_H-M   'P 1'
#
loop_
_entity.id
_entity.type
_entity.pdbx_description
1 polymer ?
#
loop_
_entity_poly.entity_id
_entity_poly.type
_entity_poly.pdbx_seq_one_letter_code
_entity_poly.pdbx_strand_id
1 'polypeptide(L)'
;MPLLLVFLPILAGAQDDGYLAKEKSLWFNSSNAAGIGVKDLQVYNTADLGYRFETGSYHRMQEGSDCGTLGFNTQGAAKVGNIQLWGQFSYDNITANGTRFNTLVFNPFDERFIYNAADPVVSQWKRQVYDMEFKLSAPLGKKIFGGVHVRYSDRIAAKQQDPRAESTSYDVSVSPSLVFRVGNGSSLGVDLAYSHMLERSAPTLSNGSVLQNVYVLRGLGNFTEDMVGSGGLYTMYYTSDAFGGHIQYALDSDLGLLVEAGGEYKPTGLRQDAVHPRDMGRANVLDLTFATQALFARGKFLHKFRLDALCRMTDGIEYSTKQVQGSGWEVLAESIMSTYSTVSADLVYNCFVTEGGNDGSGSGAGSGAGSGFGAGSGGSFIWDFSGKASFFAKDDRYIAPASRFSYSGMSLTAGARRRIIFRRSTLDAGLDITAMKSFGGRYEYAGARSGSVPVNEWYPHDLNVLTADYIRSGITLSWLHRAAPARRNGHGTRTSSDNSSDLSYGLTFNAAYLSAGAGSGTVKISGTVTGGNSGESAGSDSAMPDGSDSAMPGGASTGGETVGAAGGSAGVASGVASGAQTGAANGTLIGVKAGNRLFLGIGFKLIF
;
A
#
# COMPACT_ATOMS: atom_id res chain seq x y z
N MET A 1 -6.01 0.16 -2.60
CA MET A 1 -5.07 0.60 -1.54
C MET A 1 -5.59 0.58 -0.09
N PRO A 2 -6.83 0.25 0.25
CA PRO A 2 -7.26 0.31 1.65
C PRO A 2 -6.64 -0.76 2.56
N LEU A 3 -6.11 -1.87 2.04
CA LEU A 3 -5.52 -2.91 2.89
C LEU A 3 -4.03 -2.69 3.22
N LEU A 4 -3.29 -1.88 2.45
CA LEU A 4 -1.90 -1.54 2.80
C LEU A 4 -1.81 -0.56 3.98
N LEU A 5 -2.87 0.23 4.23
CA LEU A 5 -2.95 1.13 5.39
C LEU A 5 -3.28 0.41 6.71
N VAL A 6 -3.84 -0.80 6.66
CA VAL A 6 -4.05 -1.63 7.87
C VAL A 6 -2.73 -2.23 8.38
N PHE A 7 -1.72 -2.29 7.53
CA PHE A 7 -0.38 -2.84 7.82
C PHE A 7 0.70 -1.78 8.04
N LEU A 8 0.35 -0.54 8.39
CA LEU A 8 1.32 0.20 9.15
C LEU A 8 1.46 -0.56 10.49
N PRO A 9 2.49 -1.41 10.67
CA PRO A 9 2.84 -1.78 12.01
C PRO A 9 2.98 -0.43 12.70
N ILE A 10 2.43 -0.30 13.88
CA ILE A 10 2.88 0.68 14.82
C ILE A 10 4.37 0.36 14.98
N LEU A 11 5.21 0.91 14.10
CA LEU A 11 6.63 1.09 14.32
C LEU A 11 6.73 2.19 15.37
N ALA A 12 6.13 1.87 16.51
CA ALA A 12 6.27 2.62 17.71
C ALA A 12 7.64 2.25 18.27
N GLY A 13 8.68 2.72 17.56
CA GLY A 13 9.99 2.80 18.14
C GLY A 13 9.91 3.60 19.43
N ALA A 14 10.85 3.46 20.33
CA ALA A 14 10.99 4.29 21.50
C ALA A 14 10.79 5.74 21.09
N GLN A 15 9.69 6.31 21.56
CA GLN A 15 9.23 7.60 21.08
C GLN A 15 9.79 8.66 21.99
N ASP A 16 10.67 9.43 21.42
CA ASP A 16 11.26 10.60 22.03
C ASP A 16 10.33 11.82 21.86
N ASP A 17 10.75 12.93 22.40
CA ASP A 17 10.06 14.24 22.36
C ASP A 17 9.57 14.62 20.95
N GLY A 18 10.26 14.18 19.88
CA GLY A 18 9.86 14.36 18.49
C GLY A 18 8.51 13.72 18.09
N TYR A 19 8.16 12.58 18.68
CA TYR A 19 6.83 11.98 18.43
C TYR A 19 5.70 12.83 19.03
N LEU A 20 5.84 13.18 20.32
CA LEU A 20 4.86 14.04 20.98
C LEU A 20 4.77 15.42 20.32
N ALA A 21 5.89 15.95 19.80
CA ALA A 21 5.90 17.20 19.04
C ALA A 21 5.01 17.13 17.79
N LYS A 22 5.08 16.02 17.05
CA LYS A 22 4.22 15.77 15.89
C LYS A 22 2.76 15.59 16.30
N GLU A 23 2.52 14.79 17.36
CA GLU A 23 1.18 14.51 17.84
C GLU A 23 0.47 15.75 18.39
N LYS A 24 1.22 16.70 18.96
CA LYS A 24 0.71 18.00 19.43
C LYS A 24 0.51 19.03 18.31
N SER A 25 1.02 18.80 17.11
CA SER A 25 0.88 19.73 15.99
C SER A 25 -0.41 19.44 15.20
N LEU A 26 -1.29 20.43 15.10
CA LEU A 26 -2.49 20.33 14.25
C LEU A 26 -2.15 20.22 12.76
N TRP A 27 -1.10 20.91 12.32
CA TRP A 27 -0.76 21.02 10.91
C TRP A 27 0.19 19.97 10.39
N PHE A 28 0.86 19.21 11.27
CA PHE A 28 1.90 18.27 10.84
C PHE A 28 1.38 17.21 9.86
N ASN A 29 0.18 16.69 10.13
CA ASN A 29 -0.46 15.65 9.32
C ASN A 29 -1.37 16.21 8.19
N SER A 30 -1.40 17.54 8.01
CA SER A 30 -2.10 18.18 6.90
C SER A 30 -1.30 18.08 5.59
N SER A 31 -2.00 18.14 4.45
CA SER A 31 -1.39 18.29 3.12
C SER A 31 -0.61 19.60 3.00
N ASN A 32 -1.03 20.64 3.73
CA ASN A 32 -0.53 22.00 3.66
C ASN A 32 0.78 22.20 4.43
N ALA A 33 1.91 22.30 3.72
CA ALA A 33 3.22 22.50 4.34
C ALA A 33 3.37 23.86 5.03
N ALA A 34 2.68 24.91 4.57
CA ALA A 34 2.77 26.22 5.21
C ALA A 34 2.29 26.17 6.68
N GLY A 35 1.44 25.21 7.02
CA GLY A 35 0.90 25.03 8.35
C GLY A 35 1.93 24.71 9.42
N ILE A 36 3.06 24.03 9.10
CA ILE A 36 4.10 23.71 10.08
C ILE A 36 4.81 24.96 10.63
N GLY A 37 4.75 26.09 9.92
CA GLY A 37 5.28 27.38 10.36
C GLY A 37 4.32 28.22 11.21
N VAL A 38 3.05 27.84 11.30
CA VAL A 38 2.06 28.56 12.12
C VAL A 38 2.38 28.42 13.60
N LYS A 39 2.87 27.23 14.00
CA LYS A 39 3.34 26.94 15.35
C LYS A 39 4.66 26.21 15.24
N ASP A 40 5.69 26.70 15.92
CA ASP A 40 7.03 26.12 15.83
C ASP A 40 7.02 24.62 16.09
N LEU A 41 7.52 23.86 15.13
CA LEU A 41 7.77 22.43 15.29
C LEU A 41 9.07 22.24 16.08
N GLN A 42 9.05 21.39 17.09
CA GLN A 42 10.23 21.06 17.87
C GLN A 42 11.31 20.44 16.99
N VAL A 43 12.56 20.87 17.16
CA VAL A 43 13.72 20.29 16.43
C VAL A 43 14.01 18.89 16.97
N TYR A 44 14.15 17.92 16.06
CA TYR A 44 14.53 16.55 16.38
C TYR A 44 15.13 15.88 15.14
N ASN A 45 15.91 14.82 15.35
CA ASN A 45 16.40 13.93 14.30
C ASN A 45 16.36 12.49 14.77
N THR A 46 15.91 11.59 13.92
CA THR A 46 15.86 10.16 14.20
C THR A 46 16.35 9.36 12.99
N ALA A 47 16.99 8.22 13.26
CA ALA A 47 17.31 7.22 12.25
C ALA A 47 16.97 5.83 12.79
N ASP A 48 16.26 5.07 12.00
CA ASP A 48 15.76 3.73 12.34
C ASP A 48 16.22 2.74 11.27
N LEU A 49 16.75 1.60 11.68
CA LEU A 49 17.07 0.44 10.82
C LEU A 49 16.32 -0.76 11.38
N GLY A 50 15.58 -1.47 10.54
CA GLY A 50 14.80 -2.60 11.02
C GLY A 50 14.64 -3.71 9.99
N TYR A 51 14.39 -4.92 10.47
CA TYR A 51 13.98 -6.06 9.67
C TYR A 51 12.60 -6.54 10.11
N ARG A 52 11.71 -6.73 9.13
CA ARG A 52 10.35 -7.27 9.33
C ARG A 52 10.21 -8.56 8.53
N PHE A 53 9.55 -9.53 9.12
CA PHE A 53 9.24 -10.79 8.48
C PHE A 53 7.77 -11.14 8.72
N GLU A 54 7.09 -11.53 7.65
CA GLU A 54 5.69 -11.94 7.67
C GLU A 54 5.57 -13.28 6.98
N THR A 55 4.78 -14.19 7.54
CA THR A 55 4.54 -15.51 6.94
C THR A 55 3.16 -16.06 7.31
N GLY A 56 2.56 -16.80 6.40
CA GLY A 56 1.29 -17.47 6.65
C GLY A 56 0.40 -17.59 5.43
N SER A 57 -0.73 -18.26 5.61
CA SER A 57 -1.70 -18.55 4.56
C SER A 57 -2.78 -17.48 4.36
N TYR A 58 -2.88 -16.50 5.27
CA TYR A 58 -3.81 -15.38 5.13
C TYR A 58 -3.18 -14.28 4.27
N HIS A 59 -3.31 -14.40 2.96
CA HIS A 59 -2.83 -13.44 1.97
C HIS A 59 -3.61 -13.56 0.66
N ARG A 60 -3.69 -12.50 -0.13
CA ARG A 60 -4.23 -12.54 -1.50
C ARG A 60 -3.22 -13.20 -2.45
N MET A 61 -3.68 -13.66 -3.59
CA MET A 61 -2.83 -14.35 -4.56
C MET A 61 -1.65 -13.50 -5.07
N GLN A 62 -1.83 -12.19 -5.19
CA GLN A 62 -0.78 -11.27 -5.62
C GLN A 62 0.14 -10.79 -4.48
N GLU A 63 -0.20 -11.10 -3.23
CA GLU A 63 0.66 -10.91 -2.07
C GLU A 63 1.57 -12.14 -1.89
N GLY A 64 2.68 -11.98 -1.20
CA GLY A 64 3.52 -13.13 -0.84
C GLY A 64 2.98 -13.90 0.35
N SER A 65 3.16 -15.24 0.35
CA SER A 65 2.96 -16.07 1.55
C SER A 65 3.98 -15.73 2.63
N ASP A 66 5.20 -15.38 2.20
CA ASP A 66 6.31 -14.97 3.04
C ASP A 66 6.89 -13.66 2.51
N CYS A 67 7.09 -12.71 3.39
CA CYS A 67 7.63 -11.40 3.04
C CYS A 67 8.68 -10.95 4.06
N GLY A 68 9.91 -10.73 3.60
CA GLY A 68 11.00 -10.14 4.39
C GLY A 68 11.28 -8.72 3.91
N THR A 69 11.37 -7.76 4.83
CA THR A 69 11.68 -6.36 4.54
C THR A 69 12.81 -5.87 5.42
N LEU A 70 13.94 -5.46 4.83
CA LEU A 70 14.96 -4.66 5.48
C LEU A 70 14.67 -3.18 5.20
N GLY A 71 14.38 -2.42 6.25
CA GLY A 71 13.98 -1.01 6.15
C GLY A 71 14.94 -0.08 6.88
N PHE A 72 15.25 1.06 6.27
CA PHE A 72 15.93 2.18 6.88
C PHE A 72 15.03 3.41 6.77
N ASN A 73 14.93 4.17 7.85
CA ASN A 73 14.18 5.43 7.86
C ASN A 73 14.96 6.49 8.63
N THR A 74 15.03 7.70 8.09
CA THR A 74 15.54 8.86 8.83
C THR A 74 14.60 10.03 8.61
N GLN A 75 14.39 10.81 9.67
CA GLN A 75 13.53 11.99 9.62
C GLN A 75 14.00 13.03 10.63
N GLY A 76 13.73 14.27 10.31
CA GLY A 76 14.08 15.35 11.21
C GLY A 76 13.32 16.64 10.94
N ALA A 77 13.28 17.49 11.96
CA ALA A 77 12.78 18.86 11.89
C ALA A 77 13.87 19.83 12.28
N ALA A 78 13.97 20.94 11.58
CA ALA A 78 14.93 21.99 11.83
C ALA A 78 14.29 23.39 11.67
N LYS A 79 14.85 24.37 12.37
CA LYS A 79 14.47 25.77 12.22
C LYS A 79 15.71 26.58 11.82
N VAL A 80 15.61 27.27 10.69
CA VAL A 80 16.69 28.15 10.18
C VAL A 80 16.13 29.57 10.08
N GLY A 81 16.52 30.42 11.03
CA GLY A 81 15.89 31.75 11.20
C GLY A 81 14.40 31.61 11.51
N ASN A 82 13.55 32.10 10.60
CA ASN A 82 12.08 31.99 10.70
C ASN A 82 11.50 30.87 9.82
N ILE A 83 12.36 30.08 9.15
CA ILE A 83 11.93 29.00 8.25
C ILE A 83 11.89 27.71 9.04
N GLN A 84 10.75 27.01 8.96
CA GLN A 84 10.58 25.66 9.47
C GLN A 84 10.80 24.65 8.35
N LEU A 85 11.58 23.61 8.64
CA LEU A 85 11.92 22.54 7.73
C LEU A 85 11.60 21.21 8.39
N TRP A 86 11.07 20.28 7.61
CA TRP A 86 10.96 18.90 7.99
C TRP A 86 11.29 18.02 6.79
N GLY A 87 11.97 16.92 7.03
CA GLY A 87 12.31 15.98 5.98
C GLY A 87 12.33 14.55 6.48
N GLN A 88 12.07 13.63 5.56
CA GLN A 88 12.13 12.19 5.78
C GLN A 88 12.73 11.52 4.54
N PHE A 89 13.53 10.49 4.78
CA PHE A 89 13.99 9.53 3.79
C PHE A 89 13.74 8.13 4.31
N SER A 90 13.19 7.25 3.47
CA SER A 90 13.09 5.82 3.76
C SER A 90 13.59 4.97 2.59
N TYR A 91 14.13 3.82 2.94
CA TYR A 91 14.55 2.77 2.03
C TYR A 91 14.02 1.43 2.53
N ASP A 92 13.34 0.70 1.66
CA ASP A 92 12.89 -0.66 1.94
C ASP A 92 13.41 -1.63 0.86
N ASN A 93 14.03 -2.72 1.30
CA ASN A 93 14.40 -3.86 0.46
C ASN A 93 13.50 -5.04 0.84
N ILE A 94 12.63 -5.43 -0.09
CA ILE A 94 11.52 -6.34 0.14
C ILE A 94 11.73 -7.60 -0.71
N THR A 95 11.65 -8.77 -0.08
CA THR A 95 11.58 -10.06 -0.76
C THR A 95 10.24 -10.71 -0.43
N ALA A 96 9.40 -10.91 -1.44
CA ALA A 96 8.09 -11.56 -1.31
C ALA A 96 8.08 -12.88 -2.08
N ASN A 97 7.83 -13.99 -1.38
CA ASN A 97 7.75 -15.34 -1.96
C ASN A 97 6.29 -15.77 -2.10
N GLY A 98 6.01 -16.68 -3.03
CA GLY A 98 4.68 -17.25 -3.18
C GLY A 98 3.66 -16.34 -3.88
N THR A 99 4.12 -15.30 -4.57
CA THR A 99 3.24 -14.40 -5.34
C THR A 99 2.75 -15.06 -6.62
N ARG A 100 1.50 -14.83 -7.02
CA ARG A 100 0.89 -15.27 -8.28
C ARG A 100 0.11 -14.11 -8.90
N PHE A 101 -0.25 -14.20 -10.17
CA PHE A 101 -1.11 -13.24 -10.88
C PHE A 101 -0.62 -11.78 -10.90
N ASN A 102 0.69 -11.58 -10.78
CA ASN A 102 1.35 -10.32 -11.11
C ASN A 102 2.59 -10.61 -11.94
N THR A 103 2.56 -10.25 -13.21
CA THR A 103 3.68 -10.44 -14.13
C THR A 103 4.54 -9.19 -14.28
N LEU A 104 3.97 -8.00 -14.23
CA LEU A 104 4.64 -6.80 -14.69
C LEU A 104 4.82 -5.69 -13.64
N VAL A 105 3.75 -5.31 -12.94
CA VAL A 105 3.73 -4.03 -12.23
C VAL A 105 4.30 -4.14 -10.82
N PHE A 106 4.84 -3.02 -10.33
CA PHE A 106 5.36 -2.92 -8.98
C PHE A 106 4.26 -3.18 -7.94
N ASN A 107 3.09 -2.53 -8.09
CA ASN A 107 1.95 -2.66 -7.19
C ASN A 107 0.66 -3.01 -7.94
N PRO A 108 0.27 -4.31 -8.00
CA PRO A 108 -0.92 -4.74 -8.73
C PRO A 108 -2.25 -4.31 -8.05
N PHE A 109 -2.21 -3.70 -6.88
CA PHE A 109 -3.39 -3.24 -6.16
C PHE A 109 -3.70 -1.76 -6.36
N ASP A 110 -2.85 -1.03 -7.09
CA ASP A 110 -3.09 0.36 -7.46
C ASP A 110 -4.05 0.40 -8.66
N GLU A 111 -5.17 1.08 -8.51
CA GLU A 111 -6.20 1.18 -9.54
C GLU A 111 -5.74 1.93 -10.80
N ARG A 112 -4.58 2.60 -10.76
CA ARG A 112 -3.93 3.15 -11.97
C ARG A 112 -3.45 2.05 -12.92
N PHE A 113 -3.23 0.83 -12.42
CA PHE A 113 -2.75 -0.34 -13.18
C PHE A 113 -3.82 -1.41 -13.42
N ILE A 114 -5.06 -1.00 -13.69
CA ILE A 114 -6.16 -1.93 -14.06
C ILE A 114 -5.76 -2.80 -15.25
N TYR A 115 -5.10 -2.18 -16.23
CA TYR A 115 -4.59 -2.83 -17.42
C TYR A 115 -3.13 -3.22 -17.20
N ASN A 116 -2.91 -4.46 -16.78
CA ASN A 116 -1.57 -5.03 -16.61
C ASN A 116 -1.54 -6.48 -17.10
N ALA A 117 -0.47 -7.23 -16.82
CA ALA A 117 -0.39 -8.64 -17.16
C ALA A 117 -0.23 -9.52 -15.92
N ALA A 118 -0.81 -10.69 -15.98
CA ALA A 118 -0.80 -11.68 -14.92
C ALA A 118 -0.45 -13.07 -15.46
N ASP A 119 0.17 -13.92 -14.65
CA ASP A 119 0.40 -15.34 -14.91
C ASP A 119 0.17 -16.16 -13.62
N PRO A 120 -0.16 -17.47 -13.75
CA PRO A 120 -0.45 -18.32 -12.61
C PRO A 120 0.81 -18.88 -11.92
N VAL A 121 2.01 -18.57 -12.42
CA VAL A 121 3.27 -19.14 -11.92
C VAL A 121 3.59 -18.57 -10.55
N VAL A 122 3.87 -19.46 -9.60
CA VAL A 122 4.34 -19.08 -8.26
C VAL A 122 5.71 -18.46 -8.35
N SER A 123 5.87 -17.26 -7.85
CA SER A 123 7.07 -16.46 -8.04
C SER A 123 7.58 -15.81 -6.77
N GLN A 124 8.86 -15.44 -6.83
CA GLN A 124 9.48 -14.52 -5.90
C GLN A 124 9.62 -13.14 -6.57
N TRP A 125 9.23 -12.10 -5.83
CA TRP A 125 9.50 -10.71 -6.18
C TRP A 125 10.54 -10.10 -5.26
N LYS A 126 11.54 -9.43 -5.83
CA LYS A 126 12.48 -8.56 -5.11
C LYS A 126 12.15 -7.13 -5.47
N ARG A 127 11.96 -6.29 -4.45
CA ARG A 127 11.57 -4.88 -4.61
C ARG A 127 12.46 -3.99 -3.77
N GLN A 128 12.79 -2.83 -4.32
CA GLN A 128 13.46 -1.74 -3.61
C GLN A 128 12.61 -0.49 -3.73
N VAL A 129 12.44 0.21 -2.61
CA VAL A 129 11.65 1.44 -2.53
C VAL A 129 12.49 2.51 -1.86
N TYR A 130 12.57 3.67 -2.49
CA TYR A 130 13.19 4.87 -1.97
C TYR A 130 12.12 5.95 -1.90
N ASP A 131 11.77 6.40 -0.69
CA ASP A 131 10.80 7.48 -0.50
C ASP A 131 11.47 8.66 0.18
N MET A 132 11.26 9.85 -0.36
CA MET A 132 11.72 11.13 0.17
C MET A 132 10.54 12.07 0.34
N GLU A 133 10.47 12.74 1.47
CA GLU A 133 9.45 13.75 1.75
C GLU A 133 10.10 14.96 2.39
N PHE A 134 9.70 16.13 1.95
CA PHE A 134 10.22 17.40 2.43
C PHE A 134 9.11 18.43 2.55
N LYS A 135 9.03 19.09 3.71
CA LYS A 135 8.11 20.21 3.96
C LYS A 135 8.94 21.44 4.38
N LEU A 136 8.66 22.55 3.73
CA LEU A 136 9.21 23.86 4.06
C LEU A 136 8.08 24.82 4.36
N SER A 137 8.23 25.64 5.40
CA SER A 137 7.33 26.76 5.69
C SER A 137 8.10 28.01 6.08
N ALA A 138 7.70 29.15 5.53
CA ALA A 138 8.27 30.45 5.82
C ALA A 138 7.17 31.49 6.02
N PRO A 139 7.33 32.46 6.96
CA PRO A 139 6.44 33.60 7.07
C PRO A 139 6.67 34.56 5.88
N LEU A 140 5.62 34.83 5.11
CA LEU A 140 5.61 35.84 4.03
C LEU A 140 5.17 37.20 4.55
N GLY A 141 4.68 37.28 5.78
CA GLY A 141 4.23 38.46 6.46
C GLY A 141 3.75 38.18 7.87
N LYS A 142 3.13 39.15 8.55
CA LYS A 142 2.67 38.98 9.93
C LYS A 142 1.57 37.94 10.10
N LYS A 143 0.77 37.71 9.03
CA LYS A 143 -0.43 36.83 9.05
C LYS A 143 -0.42 35.77 7.96
N ILE A 144 0.61 35.72 7.11
CA ILE A 144 0.66 34.85 5.94
C ILE A 144 1.91 33.97 6.04
N PHE A 145 1.71 32.65 5.86
CA PHE A 145 2.76 31.66 5.75
C PHE A 145 2.69 31.02 4.38
N GLY A 146 3.82 30.90 3.71
CA GLY A 146 3.98 30.14 2.48
C GLY A 146 4.72 28.83 2.76
N GLY A 147 4.40 27.80 2.00
CA GLY A 147 5.06 26.52 2.14
C GLY A 147 5.13 25.74 0.84
N VAL A 148 6.00 24.74 0.83
CA VAL A 148 6.11 23.77 -0.26
C VAL A 148 6.26 22.39 0.36
N HIS A 149 5.47 21.44 -0.15
CA HIS A 149 5.58 20.03 0.15
C HIS A 149 6.06 19.30 -1.10
N VAL A 150 7.15 18.54 -0.99
CA VAL A 150 7.71 17.75 -2.08
C VAL A 150 7.76 16.30 -1.62
N ARG A 151 7.30 15.39 -2.49
CA ARG A 151 7.47 13.95 -2.34
C ARG A 151 8.14 13.41 -3.58
N TYR A 152 9.03 12.48 -3.38
CA TYR A 152 9.67 11.70 -4.44
C TYR A 152 9.71 10.24 -4.00
N SER A 153 9.28 9.35 -4.89
CA SER A 153 9.37 7.91 -4.69
C SER A 153 10.01 7.28 -5.91
N ASP A 154 11.02 6.45 -5.69
CA ASP A 154 11.66 5.63 -6.72
C ASP A 154 11.55 4.16 -6.34
N ARG A 155 11.16 3.31 -7.30
CA ARG A 155 10.82 1.92 -7.06
C ARG A 155 11.38 1.04 -8.15
N ILE A 156 12.00 -0.05 -7.74
CA ILE A 156 12.53 -1.08 -8.63
C ILE A 156 11.97 -2.42 -8.17
N ALA A 157 11.48 -3.22 -9.09
CA ALA A 157 10.99 -4.55 -8.80
C ALA A 157 11.42 -5.55 -9.88
N ALA A 158 11.75 -6.76 -9.45
CA ALA A 158 12.14 -7.84 -10.35
C ALA A 158 11.49 -9.16 -9.94
N LYS A 159 10.77 -9.78 -10.86
CA LYS A 159 10.22 -11.12 -10.75
C LYS A 159 11.29 -12.16 -11.11
N GLN A 160 11.46 -13.18 -10.29
CA GLN A 160 12.59 -14.12 -10.42
C GLN A 160 12.29 -15.35 -11.27
N GLN A 161 11.03 -15.74 -11.45
CA GLN A 161 10.60 -16.88 -12.27
C GLN A 161 10.00 -16.40 -13.60
N ASP A 162 10.18 -17.19 -14.66
CA ASP A 162 9.60 -16.91 -15.98
C ASP A 162 8.05 -17.02 -15.95
N PRO A 163 7.33 -16.12 -16.62
CA PRO A 163 7.85 -14.95 -17.31
C PRO A 163 8.40 -13.94 -16.30
N ARG A 164 9.67 -13.55 -16.45
CA ARG A 164 10.33 -12.55 -15.61
C ARG A 164 9.86 -11.15 -16.00
N ALA A 165 9.91 -10.24 -15.06
CA ALA A 165 9.72 -8.83 -15.35
C ALA A 165 10.66 -7.97 -14.52
N GLU A 166 11.04 -6.85 -15.10
CA GLU A 166 11.68 -5.74 -14.41
C GLU A 166 10.74 -4.55 -14.50
N SER A 167 10.36 -4.01 -13.35
CA SER A 167 9.57 -2.78 -13.24
C SER A 167 10.41 -1.70 -12.56
N THR A 168 10.49 -0.54 -13.20
CA THR A 168 11.09 0.67 -12.64
C THR A 168 10.05 1.78 -12.64
N SER A 169 9.87 2.44 -11.51
CA SER A 169 8.84 3.47 -11.36
C SER A 169 9.35 4.64 -10.55
N TYR A 170 9.05 5.85 -10.97
CA TYR A 170 9.20 7.03 -10.13
C TYR A 170 7.89 7.83 -10.06
N ASP A 171 7.70 8.50 -8.93
CA ASP A 171 6.56 9.38 -8.66
C ASP A 171 7.10 10.65 -7.97
N VAL A 172 6.89 11.82 -8.55
CA VAL A 172 7.26 13.11 -7.98
C VAL A 172 6.01 13.96 -7.79
N SER A 173 5.87 14.54 -6.60
CA SER A 173 4.76 15.45 -6.27
C SER A 173 5.29 16.74 -5.67
N VAL A 174 4.74 17.86 -6.11
CA VAL A 174 5.04 19.20 -5.58
C VAL A 174 3.73 19.90 -5.23
N SER A 175 3.63 20.36 -3.98
CA SER A 175 2.42 21.02 -3.48
C SER A 175 2.78 22.37 -2.82
N PRO A 176 2.73 23.48 -3.57
CA PRO A 176 2.78 24.80 -2.99
C PRO A 176 1.54 25.09 -2.14
N SER A 177 1.72 25.81 -1.04
CA SER A 177 0.67 26.02 -0.06
C SER A 177 0.76 27.39 0.62
N LEU A 178 -0.39 27.88 1.10
CA LEU A 178 -0.52 29.12 1.84
C LEU A 178 -1.40 28.91 3.08
N VAL A 179 -1.07 29.60 4.16
CA VAL A 179 -1.92 29.70 5.35
C VAL A 179 -2.07 31.16 5.75
N PHE A 180 -3.32 31.57 6.01
CA PHE A 180 -3.71 32.92 6.42
C PHE A 180 -4.26 32.87 7.85
N ARG A 181 -3.66 33.61 8.77
CA ARG A 181 -4.25 33.85 10.11
C ARG A 181 -5.38 34.88 9.99
N VAL A 182 -6.62 34.45 10.19
CA VAL A 182 -7.81 35.31 10.01
C VAL A 182 -8.18 36.03 11.31
N GLY A 183 -7.89 35.45 12.46
CA GLY A 183 -8.22 36.01 13.77
C GLY A 183 -7.36 35.45 14.90
N ASN A 184 -7.75 35.67 16.13
CA ASN A 184 -7.10 35.09 17.28
C ASN A 184 -7.38 33.58 17.33
N GLY A 185 -6.39 32.77 16.92
CA GLY A 185 -6.48 31.31 16.91
C GLY A 185 -7.09 30.69 15.67
N SER A 186 -7.62 31.47 14.70
CA SER A 186 -8.22 30.92 13.47
C SER A 186 -7.29 31.09 12.28
N SER A 187 -7.19 30.07 11.44
CA SER A 187 -6.38 30.08 10.21
C SER A 187 -7.11 29.39 9.07
N LEU A 188 -6.96 29.91 7.86
CA LEU A 188 -7.40 29.30 6.60
C LEU A 188 -6.17 28.88 5.81
N GLY A 189 -6.21 27.66 5.25
CA GLY A 189 -5.17 27.13 4.41
C GLY A 189 -5.69 26.75 3.03
N VAL A 190 -4.78 26.76 2.07
CA VAL A 190 -5.00 26.22 0.72
C VAL A 190 -3.70 25.65 0.20
N ASP A 191 -3.77 24.52 -0.47
CA ASP A 191 -2.67 23.94 -1.25
C ASP A 191 -3.15 23.48 -2.62
N LEU A 192 -2.22 23.46 -3.56
CA LEU A 192 -2.39 22.88 -4.88
C LEU A 192 -1.35 21.77 -5.02
N ALA A 193 -1.70 20.65 -5.64
CA ALA A 193 -0.82 19.53 -5.84
C ALA A 193 -0.69 19.22 -7.34
N TYR A 194 0.53 18.99 -7.78
CA TYR A 194 0.84 18.38 -9.07
C TYR A 194 1.72 17.17 -8.81
N SER A 195 1.41 16.03 -9.46
CA SER A 195 2.30 14.88 -9.44
C SER A 195 2.46 14.28 -10.82
N HIS A 196 3.67 13.77 -11.07
CA HIS A 196 4.02 13.03 -12.29
C HIS A 196 4.57 11.66 -11.92
N MET A 197 3.99 10.61 -12.53
CA MET A 197 4.41 9.23 -12.32
C MET A 197 4.70 8.58 -13.67
N LEU A 198 5.81 7.84 -13.72
CA LEU A 198 6.14 6.93 -14.81
C LEU A 198 6.52 5.56 -14.24
N GLU A 199 5.88 4.51 -14.73
CA GLU A 199 6.32 3.13 -14.50
C GLU A 199 6.59 2.45 -15.84
N ARG A 200 7.80 1.89 -15.97
CA ARG A 200 8.22 1.06 -17.08
C ARG A 200 8.30 -0.39 -16.62
N SER A 201 7.54 -1.27 -17.24
CA SER A 201 7.50 -2.70 -16.93
C SER A 201 7.88 -3.51 -18.16
N ALA A 202 9.01 -4.21 -18.10
CA ALA A 202 9.58 -4.96 -19.22
C ALA A 202 9.52 -6.47 -18.94
N PRO A 203 8.72 -7.25 -19.70
CA PRO A 203 8.70 -8.71 -19.59
C PRO A 203 9.92 -9.31 -20.28
N THR A 204 10.49 -10.36 -19.68
CA THR A 204 11.62 -11.10 -20.22
C THR A 204 11.49 -12.60 -19.96
N LEU A 205 12.24 -13.40 -20.69
CA LEU A 205 12.38 -14.85 -20.49
C LEU A 205 13.85 -15.20 -20.27
N SER A 206 14.13 -16.10 -19.33
CA SER A 206 15.47 -16.66 -19.16
C SER A 206 15.81 -17.62 -20.30
N ASN A 207 14.81 -18.30 -20.85
CA ASN A 207 14.94 -19.14 -22.03
C ASN A 207 13.96 -18.67 -23.12
N GLY A 208 14.45 -17.90 -24.07
CA GLY A 208 13.66 -17.35 -25.19
C GLY A 208 13.06 -18.40 -26.14
N SER A 209 13.49 -19.67 -26.04
CA SER A 209 12.93 -20.76 -26.82
C SER A 209 11.63 -21.33 -26.23
N VAL A 210 11.30 -21.01 -24.98
CA VAL A 210 10.08 -21.47 -24.28
C VAL A 210 9.17 -20.28 -24.05
N LEU A 211 8.19 -20.14 -24.92
CA LEU A 211 7.17 -19.07 -24.79
C LEU A 211 6.32 -19.30 -23.53
N GLN A 212 5.98 -18.22 -22.85
CA GLN A 212 5.17 -18.23 -21.63
C GLN A 212 3.86 -17.48 -21.87
N ASN A 213 2.73 -18.14 -21.63
CA ASN A 213 1.42 -17.52 -21.74
C ASN A 213 1.16 -16.59 -20.56
N VAL A 214 0.59 -15.43 -20.85
CA VAL A 214 0.16 -14.43 -19.87
C VAL A 214 -1.26 -13.97 -20.15
N TYR A 215 -1.93 -13.52 -19.11
CA TYR A 215 -3.23 -12.88 -19.17
C TYR A 215 -3.03 -11.37 -19.21
N VAL A 216 -3.33 -10.72 -20.33
CA VAL A 216 -3.39 -9.27 -20.42
C VAL A 216 -4.73 -8.81 -19.86
N LEU A 217 -4.69 -8.30 -18.64
CA LEU A 217 -5.87 -8.02 -17.83
C LEU A 217 -6.65 -6.82 -18.38
N ARG A 218 -7.98 -6.94 -18.32
CA ARG A 218 -8.94 -5.87 -18.61
C ARG A 218 -9.79 -5.51 -17.39
N GLY A 219 -9.76 -6.36 -16.37
CA GLY A 219 -10.46 -6.21 -15.10
C GLY A 219 -11.46 -7.33 -14.81
N LEU A 220 -11.59 -7.67 -13.52
CA LEU A 220 -12.56 -8.62 -12.95
C LEU A 220 -12.65 -9.99 -13.65
N GLY A 221 -11.50 -10.57 -14.01
CA GLY A 221 -11.44 -11.87 -14.68
C GLY A 221 -11.57 -11.80 -16.20
N ASN A 222 -11.75 -10.61 -16.77
CA ASN A 222 -11.70 -10.40 -18.21
C ASN A 222 -10.26 -10.13 -18.65
N PHE A 223 -9.81 -10.85 -19.68
CA PHE A 223 -8.44 -10.75 -20.19
C PHE A 223 -8.37 -11.24 -21.65
N THR A 224 -7.30 -10.86 -22.32
CA THR A 224 -6.83 -11.51 -23.54
C THR A 224 -5.59 -12.33 -23.22
N GLU A 225 -5.41 -13.45 -23.92
CA GLU A 225 -4.17 -14.23 -23.80
C GLU A 225 -3.11 -13.64 -24.73
N ASP A 226 -1.88 -13.59 -24.23
CA ASP A 226 -0.70 -13.19 -24.98
C ASP A 226 0.49 -14.04 -24.52
N MET A 227 1.63 -13.92 -25.17
CA MET A 227 2.85 -14.66 -24.86
C MET A 227 4.00 -13.71 -24.61
N VAL A 228 4.82 -14.03 -23.63
CA VAL A 228 6.14 -13.39 -23.51
C VAL A 228 7.12 -14.16 -24.38
N GLY A 229 7.86 -13.44 -25.23
CA GLY A 229 8.82 -13.98 -26.18
C GLY A 229 8.70 -13.34 -27.56
N SER A 230 9.06 -14.09 -28.62
CA SER A 230 9.12 -13.55 -29.98
C SER A 230 7.77 -13.05 -30.48
N GLY A 231 7.61 -11.73 -30.54
CA GLY A 231 6.42 -11.04 -31.07
C GLY A 231 5.20 -10.93 -30.15
N GLY A 232 5.35 -11.30 -28.86
CA GLY A 232 4.27 -11.24 -27.88
C GLY A 232 4.25 -9.97 -27.03
N LEU A 233 4.04 -10.12 -25.72
CA LEU A 233 3.92 -9.00 -24.79
C LEU A 233 5.22 -8.16 -24.74
N TYR A 234 5.08 -6.88 -25.02
CA TYR A 234 6.19 -5.90 -25.03
C TYR A 234 6.26 -5.10 -23.73
N THR A 235 7.28 -4.25 -23.63
CA THR A 235 7.41 -3.30 -22.52
C THR A 235 6.17 -2.41 -22.43
N MET A 236 5.65 -2.26 -21.22
CA MET A 236 4.54 -1.38 -20.91
C MET A 236 5.01 -0.13 -20.16
N TYR A 237 4.46 1.02 -20.55
CA TYR A 237 4.71 2.31 -19.94
C TYR A 237 3.40 2.86 -19.39
N TYR A 238 3.39 3.14 -18.09
CA TYR A 238 2.27 3.79 -17.42
C TYR A 238 2.69 5.20 -17.07
N THR A 239 1.99 6.20 -17.57
CA THR A 239 2.28 7.61 -17.34
C THR A 239 1.08 8.31 -16.76
N SER A 240 1.26 9.05 -15.68
CA SER A 240 0.21 9.80 -15.01
C SER A 240 0.68 11.21 -14.69
N ASP A 241 -0.11 12.20 -15.10
CA ASP A 241 0.00 13.60 -14.68
C ASP A 241 -1.23 13.93 -13.85
N ALA A 242 -1.05 14.10 -12.54
CA ALA A 242 -2.15 14.29 -11.61
C ALA A 242 -2.18 15.72 -11.08
N PHE A 243 -3.41 16.21 -10.85
CA PHE A 243 -3.68 17.55 -10.31
C PHE A 243 -4.65 17.44 -9.15
N GLY A 244 -4.38 18.19 -8.09
CA GLY A 244 -5.22 18.21 -6.91
C GLY A 244 -5.10 19.49 -6.11
N GLY A 245 -5.81 19.52 -4.99
CA GLY A 245 -5.71 20.60 -4.03
C GLY A 245 -6.64 20.42 -2.86
N HIS A 246 -6.34 21.11 -1.77
CA HIS A 246 -7.08 21.04 -0.52
C HIS A 246 -7.34 22.43 0.04
N ILE A 247 -8.41 22.54 0.82
CA ILE A 247 -8.73 23.70 1.65
C ILE A 247 -8.72 23.24 3.10
N GLN A 248 -8.18 24.10 3.99
CA GLN A 248 -8.08 23.82 5.41
C GLN A 248 -8.65 24.97 6.23
N TYR A 249 -9.29 24.59 7.34
CA TYR A 249 -9.63 25.51 8.41
C TYR A 249 -9.05 24.99 9.72
N ALA A 250 -8.32 25.83 10.44
CA ALA A 250 -7.79 25.48 11.74
C ALA A 250 -8.25 26.49 12.80
N LEU A 251 -8.62 25.96 13.96
CA LEU A 251 -8.89 26.71 15.18
C LEU A 251 -7.89 26.25 16.25
N ASP A 252 -7.02 27.14 16.70
CA ASP A 252 -6.02 26.90 17.76
C ASP A 252 -6.48 27.66 19.03
N SER A 253 -7.28 26.98 19.83
CA SER A 253 -7.79 27.42 21.13
C SER A 253 -7.58 26.30 22.15
N ASP A 254 -8.28 26.31 23.29
CA ASP A 254 -8.27 25.19 24.25
C ASP A 254 -8.70 23.85 23.60
N LEU A 255 -9.55 23.92 22.59
CA LEU A 255 -9.79 22.86 21.64
C LEU A 255 -9.10 23.22 20.31
N GLY A 256 -7.95 22.58 20.03
CA GLY A 256 -7.35 22.63 18.70
C GLY A 256 -8.18 21.81 17.72
N LEU A 257 -8.62 22.40 16.62
CA LEU A 257 -9.38 21.73 15.55
C LEU A 257 -8.74 22.06 14.21
N LEU A 258 -8.57 21.03 13.37
CA LEU A 258 -8.22 21.19 11.96
C LEU A 258 -9.23 20.40 11.13
N VAL A 259 -9.78 21.03 10.11
CA VAL A 259 -10.63 20.40 9.09
C VAL A 259 -9.98 20.62 7.73
N GLU A 260 -9.87 19.57 6.95
CA GLU A 260 -9.28 19.57 5.60
C GLU A 260 -10.22 18.83 4.64
N ALA A 261 -10.44 19.39 3.45
CA ALA A 261 -11.16 18.74 2.37
C ALA A 261 -10.47 19.03 1.04
N GLY A 262 -10.43 18.04 0.17
CA GLY A 262 -9.77 18.20 -1.11
C GLY A 262 -9.99 17.03 -2.05
N GLY A 263 -9.28 17.04 -3.16
CA GLY A 263 -9.31 15.96 -4.12
C GLY A 263 -8.16 16.01 -5.10
N GLU A 264 -7.95 14.89 -5.78
CA GLU A 264 -6.90 14.71 -6.77
C GLU A 264 -7.42 13.87 -7.94
N TYR A 265 -7.18 14.33 -9.16
CA TYR A 265 -7.49 13.63 -10.39
C TYR A 265 -6.20 13.10 -11.04
N LYS A 266 -6.15 11.77 -11.28
CA LYS A 266 -4.97 11.01 -11.71
C LYS A 266 -5.28 10.22 -12.99
N PRO A 267 -5.26 10.85 -14.18
CA PRO A 267 -5.35 10.11 -15.43
C PRO A 267 -4.03 9.35 -15.65
N THR A 268 -4.12 8.05 -15.89
CA THR A 268 -2.96 7.19 -16.13
C THR A 268 -3.11 6.48 -17.46
N GLY A 269 -2.31 6.87 -18.45
CA GLY A 269 -2.26 6.24 -19.77
C GLY A 269 -1.37 5.00 -19.75
N LEU A 270 -1.78 3.95 -20.45
CA LEU A 270 -0.98 2.77 -20.74
C LEU A 270 -0.57 2.76 -22.22
N ARG A 271 0.74 2.71 -22.45
CA ARG A 271 1.34 2.53 -23.77
C ARG A 271 2.21 1.30 -23.81
N GLN A 272 2.03 0.50 -24.84
CA GLN A 272 2.84 -0.67 -25.12
C GLN A 272 3.84 -0.34 -26.22
N ASP A 273 5.10 -0.85 -26.10
CA ASP A 273 6.22 -0.70 -27.03
C ASP A 273 6.71 0.75 -27.21
N ALA A 274 8.03 0.94 -27.24
CA ALA A 274 8.67 2.23 -27.44
C ALA A 274 8.93 2.59 -28.91
N VAL A 275 9.06 1.59 -29.80
CA VAL A 275 9.43 1.79 -31.21
C VAL A 275 8.19 2.00 -32.07
N HIS A 276 7.15 1.22 -31.83
CA HIS A 276 5.84 1.34 -32.46
C HIS A 276 4.77 1.47 -31.39
N PRO A 277 4.69 2.62 -30.74
CA PRO A 277 3.85 2.79 -29.56
C PRO A 277 2.38 2.54 -29.89
N ARG A 278 1.76 1.70 -29.07
CA ARG A 278 0.34 1.42 -29.10
C ARG A 278 -0.30 1.85 -27.78
N ASP A 279 -1.19 2.81 -27.84
CA ASP A 279 -1.99 3.18 -26.69
C ASP A 279 -3.04 2.11 -26.43
N MET A 280 -3.02 1.52 -25.24
CA MET A 280 -3.82 0.33 -24.88
C MET A 280 -5.07 0.68 -24.08
N GLY A 281 -5.05 1.79 -23.37
CA GLY A 281 -6.12 2.23 -22.50
C GLY A 281 -5.68 3.29 -21.51
N ARG A 282 -6.61 3.70 -20.67
CA ARG A 282 -6.38 4.70 -19.63
C ARG A 282 -7.21 4.38 -18.40
N ALA A 283 -6.63 4.57 -17.22
CA ALA A 283 -7.34 4.59 -15.94
C ALA A 283 -7.44 6.03 -15.44
N ASN A 284 -8.65 6.52 -15.21
CA ASN A 284 -8.91 7.83 -14.62
C ASN A 284 -9.31 7.64 -13.16
N VAL A 285 -8.45 8.02 -12.23
CA VAL A 285 -8.70 7.92 -10.79
C VAL A 285 -9.05 9.31 -10.25
N LEU A 286 -10.19 9.44 -9.59
CA LEU A 286 -10.59 10.62 -8.82
C LEU A 286 -10.65 10.27 -7.34
N ASP A 287 -9.80 10.90 -6.54
CA ASP A 287 -9.78 10.81 -5.09
C ASP A 287 -10.42 12.06 -4.49
N LEU A 288 -11.44 11.89 -3.65
CA LEU A 288 -12.00 12.92 -2.79
C LEU A 288 -11.65 12.58 -1.35
N THR A 289 -11.03 13.52 -0.65
CA THR A 289 -10.52 13.33 0.71
C THR A 289 -11.16 14.31 1.69
N PHE A 290 -11.43 13.83 2.88
CA PHE A 290 -11.83 14.65 4.01
C PHE A 290 -11.06 14.19 5.24
N ALA A 291 -10.45 15.14 5.95
CA ALA A 291 -9.77 14.86 7.21
C ALA A 291 -10.16 15.88 8.28
N THR A 292 -10.31 15.43 9.50
CA THR A 292 -10.46 16.33 10.65
C THR A 292 -9.67 15.83 11.83
N GLN A 293 -9.06 16.73 12.57
CA GLN A 293 -8.28 16.44 13.76
C GLN A 293 -8.71 17.38 14.89
N ALA A 294 -8.98 16.80 16.04
CA ALA A 294 -9.25 17.54 17.28
C ALA A 294 -8.22 17.18 18.35
N LEU A 295 -7.70 18.18 19.04
CA LEU A 295 -6.67 18.05 20.06
C LEU A 295 -7.02 18.90 21.27
N PHE A 296 -7.09 18.31 22.46
CA PHE A 296 -7.31 19.05 23.69
C PHE A 296 -6.62 18.39 24.89
N ALA A 297 -6.23 19.21 25.87
CA ALA A 297 -5.67 18.72 27.12
C ALA A 297 -6.64 18.92 28.28
N ARG A 298 -6.68 17.95 29.19
CA ARG A 298 -7.41 18.04 30.44
C ARG A 298 -6.58 17.47 31.58
N GLY A 299 -6.03 18.34 32.41
CA GLY A 299 -5.09 17.97 33.44
C GLY A 299 -3.83 17.31 32.81
N LYS A 300 -3.53 16.08 33.19
CA LYS A 300 -2.41 15.29 32.64
C LYS A 300 -2.73 14.48 31.39
N PHE A 301 -3.96 14.58 30.90
CA PHE A 301 -4.41 13.84 29.72
C PHE A 301 -4.37 14.74 28.50
N LEU A 302 -3.72 14.29 27.42
CA LEU A 302 -3.80 14.86 26.09
C LEU A 302 -4.62 13.94 25.20
N HIS A 303 -5.73 14.45 24.70
CA HIS A 303 -6.66 13.71 23.83
C HIS A 303 -6.48 14.19 22.40
N LYS A 304 -6.39 13.23 21.48
CA LYS A 304 -6.35 13.46 20.04
C LYS A 304 -7.36 12.58 19.35
N PHE A 305 -8.21 13.18 18.54
CA PHE A 305 -9.11 12.51 17.61
C PHE A 305 -8.71 12.87 16.21
N ARG A 306 -8.73 11.89 15.31
CA ARG A 306 -8.52 12.10 13.89
C ARG A 306 -9.48 11.23 13.10
N LEU A 307 -10.19 11.84 12.16
CA LEU A 307 -11.02 11.17 11.16
C LEU A 307 -10.41 11.45 9.78
N ASP A 308 -10.15 10.41 9.04
CA ASP A 308 -9.75 10.46 7.64
C ASP A 308 -10.77 9.70 6.81
N ALA A 309 -11.31 10.30 5.75
CA ALA A 309 -12.23 9.67 4.83
C ALA A 309 -11.76 9.83 3.39
N LEU A 310 -11.94 8.78 2.59
CA LEU A 310 -11.60 8.73 1.17
C LEU A 310 -12.80 8.18 0.39
N CYS A 311 -13.17 8.89 -0.68
CA CYS A 311 -14.01 8.36 -1.74
C CYS A 311 -13.20 8.36 -3.04
N ARG A 312 -12.93 7.16 -3.56
CA ARG A 312 -12.20 6.97 -4.81
C ARG A 312 -13.15 6.45 -5.87
N MET A 313 -13.08 7.04 -7.05
CA MET A 313 -13.78 6.61 -8.24
C MET A 313 -12.76 6.41 -9.35
N THR A 314 -12.84 5.27 -10.04
CA THR A 314 -11.90 4.93 -11.11
C THR A 314 -12.67 4.46 -12.33
N ASP A 315 -12.44 5.11 -13.47
CA ASP A 315 -12.95 4.68 -14.77
C ASP A 315 -11.82 4.05 -15.57
N GLY A 316 -12.02 2.80 -15.98
CA GLY A 316 -11.13 2.11 -16.91
C GLY A 316 -11.64 2.25 -18.32
N ILE A 317 -10.85 2.92 -19.16
CA ILE A 317 -11.14 3.24 -20.57
C ILE A 317 -10.30 2.33 -21.45
N GLU A 318 -10.96 1.49 -22.24
CA GLU A 318 -10.31 0.65 -23.23
C GLU A 318 -10.28 1.34 -24.60
N TYR A 319 -9.16 1.15 -25.32
CA TYR A 319 -8.95 1.68 -26.66
C TYR A 319 -9.10 0.57 -27.69
N SER A 320 -9.96 0.81 -28.68
CA SER A 320 -9.97 0.05 -29.91
C SER A 320 -8.96 0.65 -30.87
N THR A 321 -7.92 -0.09 -31.23
CA THR A 321 -6.82 0.41 -32.05
C THR A 321 -6.74 -0.34 -33.38
N LYS A 322 -6.28 0.35 -34.45
CA LYS A 322 -5.99 -0.21 -35.77
C LYS A 322 -4.55 0.09 -36.14
N GLN A 323 -3.87 -0.89 -36.69
CA GLN A 323 -2.56 -0.65 -37.29
C GLN A 323 -2.73 -0.04 -38.68
N VAL A 324 -2.06 1.07 -38.92
CA VAL A 324 -2.05 1.78 -40.19
C VAL A 324 -0.66 1.68 -40.79
N GLN A 325 -0.58 1.18 -42.02
CA GLN A 325 0.69 0.98 -42.72
C GLN A 325 1.44 2.31 -42.86
N GLY A 326 2.68 2.36 -42.32
CA GLY A 326 3.53 3.54 -42.33
C GLY A 326 3.27 4.58 -41.24
N SER A 327 2.18 4.48 -40.47
CA SER A 327 1.82 5.44 -39.41
C SER A 327 1.81 4.87 -38.00
N GLY A 328 1.92 3.52 -37.85
CA GLY A 328 1.85 2.87 -36.55
C GLY A 328 0.42 2.50 -36.12
N TRP A 329 0.06 2.71 -34.85
CA TRP A 329 -1.25 2.40 -34.29
C TRP A 329 -2.09 3.66 -34.11
N GLU A 330 -3.34 3.62 -34.55
CA GLU A 330 -4.33 4.68 -34.35
C GLU A 330 -5.46 4.21 -33.45
N VAL A 331 -5.90 5.08 -32.52
CA VAL A 331 -7.07 4.83 -31.66
C VAL A 331 -8.32 5.17 -32.47
N LEU A 332 -9.17 4.16 -32.69
CA LEU A 332 -10.44 4.32 -33.42
C LEU A 332 -11.59 4.70 -32.50
N ALA A 333 -11.60 4.17 -31.27
CA ALA A 333 -12.66 4.43 -30.31
C ALA A 333 -12.13 4.24 -28.88
N GLU A 334 -12.73 4.99 -27.96
CA GLU A 334 -12.54 4.89 -26.51
C GLU A 334 -13.86 4.46 -25.87
N SER A 335 -13.82 3.53 -24.92
CA SER A 335 -15.00 3.07 -24.22
C SER A 335 -14.71 2.86 -22.74
N ILE A 336 -15.55 3.38 -21.86
CA ILE A 336 -15.50 3.06 -20.43
C ILE A 336 -16.00 1.62 -20.30
N MET A 337 -15.10 0.70 -19.95
CA MET A 337 -15.39 -0.72 -19.80
C MET A 337 -15.44 -1.17 -18.36
N SER A 338 -14.77 -0.44 -17.45
CA SER A 338 -14.79 -0.74 -16.02
C SER A 338 -14.98 0.52 -15.19
N THR A 339 -15.66 0.37 -14.05
CA THR A 339 -15.85 1.42 -13.05
C THR A 339 -15.60 0.82 -11.67
N TYR A 340 -14.70 1.41 -10.90
CA TYR A 340 -14.36 0.98 -9.54
C TYR A 340 -14.69 2.09 -8.56
N SER A 341 -15.25 1.70 -7.43
CA SER A 341 -15.61 2.63 -6.36
C SER A 341 -15.12 2.11 -5.03
N THR A 342 -14.39 2.94 -4.31
CA THR A 342 -13.88 2.64 -2.97
C THR A 342 -14.27 3.77 -2.03
N VAL A 343 -14.87 3.41 -0.90
CA VAL A 343 -15.13 4.33 0.22
C VAL A 343 -14.43 3.78 1.45
N SER A 344 -13.65 4.61 2.12
CA SER A 344 -13.03 4.25 3.40
C SER A 344 -13.07 5.41 4.38
N ALA A 345 -13.14 5.08 5.66
CA ALA A 345 -13.08 6.03 6.75
C ALA A 345 -12.33 5.41 7.94
N ASP A 346 -11.38 6.17 8.49
CA ASP A 346 -10.59 5.82 9.66
C ASP A 346 -10.82 6.84 10.77
N LEU A 347 -11.34 6.41 11.90
CA LEU A 347 -11.43 7.22 13.13
C LEU A 347 -10.35 6.72 14.09
N VAL A 348 -9.42 7.58 14.44
CA VAL A 348 -8.32 7.30 15.38
C VAL A 348 -8.49 8.15 16.63
N TYR A 349 -8.36 7.54 17.78
CA TYR A 349 -8.30 8.21 19.07
C TYR A 349 -7.00 7.83 19.78
N ASN A 350 -6.30 8.85 20.30
CA ASN A 350 -5.13 8.68 21.17
C ASN A 350 -5.33 9.46 22.47
N CYS A 351 -4.94 8.86 23.58
CA CYS A 351 -4.93 9.49 24.89
C CYS A 351 -3.55 9.30 25.53
N PHE A 352 -2.78 10.38 25.61
CA PHE A 352 -1.47 10.39 26.24
C PHE A 352 -1.60 10.85 27.69
N VAL A 353 -1.12 10.06 28.63
CA VAL A 353 -1.00 10.43 30.04
C VAL A 353 0.42 10.91 30.28
N THR A 354 0.56 12.23 30.52
CA THR A 354 1.87 12.84 30.77
C THR A 354 2.23 12.81 32.25
N GLU A 355 3.51 12.82 32.57
CA GLU A 355 3.97 13.02 33.93
C GLU A 355 3.59 14.43 34.37
N GLY A 356 2.70 14.57 35.35
CA GLY A 356 2.21 15.86 35.83
C GLY A 356 3.35 16.61 36.50
N GLY A 357 3.95 17.55 35.79
CA GLY A 357 4.70 18.65 36.42
C GLY A 357 3.69 19.58 37.08
N ASN A 358 3.45 19.36 38.36
CA ASN A 358 2.72 20.32 39.22
C ASN A 358 3.70 21.39 39.68
N ASP A 359 4.14 22.26 38.76
CA ASP A 359 4.95 23.42 39.11
C ASP A 359 4.06 24.66 39.29
N GLY A 360 3.20 24.57 40.28
CA GLY A 360 2.60 25.71 40.94
C GLY A 360 3.55 26.35 41.94
N SER A 361 4.73 26.81 41.53
CA SER A 361 5.51 27.81 42.29
C SER A 361 6.53 28.52 41.40
N GLY A 362 6.08 29.52 40.68
CA GLY A 362 6.88 30.44 39.91
C GLY A 362 6.09 31.72 39.74
N SER A 363 6.08 32.59 40.80
CA SER A 363 5.58 33.95 40.73
C SER A 363 6.43 34.75 39.77
N GLY A 364 5.93 34.94 38.55
CA GLY A 364 6.46 35.84 37.54
C GLY A 364 5.32 36.43 36.75
N ALA A 365 4.81 37.58 37.20
CA ALA A 365 3.80 38.36 36.51
C ALA A 365 4.34 38.83 35.15
N GLY A 366 3.82 38.26 34.08
CA GLY A 366 3.96 38.70 32.70
C GLY A 366 2.60 38.59 32.02
N SER A 367 1.85 39.68 32.00
CA SER A 367 0.59 39.85 31.32
C SER A 367 0.75 39.71 29.81
N GLY A 368 0.34 38.57 29.24
CA GLY A 368 0.16 38.33 27.83
C GLY A 368 -0.95 37.33 27.63
N ALA A 369 -2.19 37.81 27.40
CA ALA A 369 -3.34 37.01 27.10
C ALA A 369 -3.13 36.27 25.75
N GLY A 370 -2.90 34.98 25.83
CA GLY A 370 -2.81 34.04 24.73
C GLY A 370 -2.76 32.65 25.31
N SER A 371 -3.91 32.08 25.68
CA SER A 371 -4.05 30.69 26.15
C SER A 371 -3.93 29.71 24.97
N GLY A 372 -2.85 29.78 24.20
CA GLY A 372 -2.49 28.74 23.25
C GLY A 372 -1.71 27.65 23.99
N PHE A 373 -1.84 26.40 23.58
CA PHE A 373 -1.03 25.27 24.03
C PHE A 373 0.46 25.66 24.05
N GLY A 374 0.95 26.16 25.14
CA GLY A 374 2.31 26.62 25.30
C GLY A 374 3.27 25.46 25.08
N ALA A 375 4.32 25.70 24.30
CA ALA A 375 5.52 24.88 24.24
C ALA A 375 6.24 24.89 25.61
N GLY A 376 5.56 24.39 26.64
CA GLY A 376 6.10 24.24 27.99
C GLY A 376 6.62 22.84 28.16
N SER A 377 7.93 22.77 28.41
CA SER A 377 8.72 21.64 28.93
C SER A 377 8.29 20.25 28.46
N GLY A 378 9.17 19.56 27.74
CA GLY A 378 9.03 18.19 27.26
C GLY A 378 8.62 17.17 28.31
N GLY A 379 7.32 17.10 28.61
CA GLY A 379 6.75 16.08 29.47
C GLY A 379 6.70 14.76 28.70
N SER A 380 7.48 13.78 29.16
CA SER A 380 7.37 12.40 28.67
C SER A 380 5.98 11.85 29.01
N PHE A 381 5.38 11.05 28.10
CA PHE A 381 4.16 10.32 28.46
C PHE A 381 4.51 9.06 29.27
N ILE A 382 3.61 8.65 30.16
CA ILE A 382 3.71 7.42 30.95
C ILE A 382 2.86 6.31 30.33
N TRP A 383 1.67 6.68 29.84
CA TRP A 383 0.75 5.81 29.14
C TRP A 383 0.29 6.45 27.83
N ASP A 384 0.12 5.61 26.83
CA ASP A 384 -0.52 5.93 25.56
C ASP A 384 -1.59 4.89 25.29
N PHE A 385 -2.85 5.33 25.25
CA PHE A 385 -3.99 4.51 24.89
C PHE A 385 -4.43 4.91 23.48
N SER A 386 -4.62 3.91 22.62
CA SER A 386 -5.05 4.12 21.25
C SER A 386 -6.30 3.31 20.92
N GLY A 387 -7.18 3.91 20.15
CA GLY A 387 -8.33 3.25 19.55
C GLY A 387 -8.39 3.62 18.06
N LYS A 388 -8.72 2.66 17.21
CA LYS A 388 -8.96 2.91 15.78
C LYS A 388 -10.19 2.14 15.34
N ALA A 389 -11.13 2.83 14.67
CA ALA A 389 -12.23 2.22 13.94
C ALA A 389 -12.02 2.50 12.45
N SER A 390 -11.99 1.46 11.63
CA SER A 390 -11.84 1.57 10.19
C SER A 390 -13.04 0.96 9.49
N PHE A 391 -13.63 1.69 8.55
CA PHE A 391 -14.66 1.21 7.64
C PHE A 391 -14.13 1.21 6.22
N PHE A 392 -14.51 0.21 5.43
CA PHE A 392 -14.22 0.20 4.00
C PHE A 392 -15.35 -0.49 3.23
N ALA A 393 -15.58 -0.02 2.01
CA ALA A 393 -16.47 -0.63 1.05
C ALA A 393 -15.88 -0.47 -0.36
N LYS A 394 -15.93 -1.53 -1.15
CA LYS A 394 -15.46 -1.56 -2.53
C LYS A 394 -16.52 -2.19 -3.43
N ASP A 395 -16.77 -1.58 -4.61
CA ASP A 395 -17.68 -2.09 -5.64
C ASP A 395 -17.04 -1.84 -7.02
N ASP A 396 -16.50 -2.90 -7.58
CA ASP A 396 -15.83 -2.89 -8.88
C ASP A 396 -16.75 -3.57 -9.90
N ARG A 397 -16.89 -2.97 -11.08
CA ARG A 397 -17.76 -3.45 -12.16
C ARG A 397 -17.00 -3.41 -13.48
N TYR A 398 -17.24 -4.43 -14.29
CA TYR A 398 -16.89 -4.48 -15.70
C TYR A 398 -18.17 -4.58 -16.52
N ILE A 399 -18.30 -3.79 -17.59
CA ILE A 399 -19.58 -3.54 -18.26
C ILE A 399 -19.97 -4.70 -19.19
N ALA A 400 -19.04 -5.11 -20.05
CA ALA A 400 -19.34 -6.14 -21.05
C ALA A 400 -18.12 -7.05 -21.32
N PRO A 401 -18.19 -8.35 -20.91
CA PRO A 401 -19.31 -9.03 -20.25
C PRO A 401 -19.46 -8.57 -18.78
N ALA A 402 -20.68 -8.47 -18.33
CA ALA A 402 -20.99 -7.96 -17.00
C ALA A 402 -20.30 -8.79 -15.90
N SER A 403 -19.41 -8.14 -15.14
CA SER A 403 -18.74 -8.76 -14.01
C SER A 403 -18.71 -7.78 -12.83
N ARG A 404 -18.73 -8.29 -11.61
CA ARG A 404 -18.74 -7.46 -10.41
C ARG A 404 -17.93 -8.12 -9.30
N PHE A 405 -17.16 -7.31 -8.59
CA PHE A 405 -16.43 -7.72 -7.41
C PHE A 405 -16.67 -6.68 -6.30
N SER A 406 -17.30 -7.07 -5.21
CA SER A 406 -17.61 -6.14 -4.13
C SER A 406 -17.42 -6.77 -2.77
N TYR A 407 -16.98 -5.98 -1.80
CA TYR A 407 -16.85 -6.37 -0.40
C TYR A 407 -16.86 -5.16 0.50
N SER A 408 -17.23 -5.34 1.77
CA SER A 408 -17.20 -4.29 2.77
C SER A 408 -16.96 -4.88 4.17
N GLY A 409 -16.50 -4.04 5.07
CA GLY A 409 -16.23 -4.45 6.43
C GLY A 409 -15.81 -3.30 7.34
N MET A 410 -15.63 -3.63 8.60
CA MET A 410 -15.18 -2.72 9.64
C MET A 410 -14.15 -3.42 10.53
N SER A 411 -13.10 -2.70 10.92
CA SER A 411 -12.17 -3.17 11.93
C SER A 411 -12.13 -2.22 13.13
N LEU A 412 -11.93 -2.81 14.31
CA LEU A 412 -11.71 -2.09 15.56
C LEU A 412 -10.37 -2.51 16.13
N THR A 413 -9.51 -1.54 16.42
CA THR A 413 -8.22 -1.75 17.07
C THR A 413 -8.21 -1.02 18.41
N ALA A 414 -7.76 -1.68 19.45
CA ALA A 414 -7.47 -1.08 20.74
C ALA A 414 -6.02 -1.37 21.12
N GLY A 415 -5.32 -0.37 21.63
CA GLY A 415 -3.92 -0.49 22.05
C GLY A 415 -3.66 0.25 23.34
N ALA A 416 -2.70 -0.26 24.09
CA ALA A 416 -2.17 0.40 25.27
C ALA A 416 -0.66 0.23 25.31
N ARG A 417 0.05 1.32 25.63
CA ARG A 417 1.50 1.31 25.78
C ARG A 417 1.87 1.98 27.08
N ARG A 418 2.77 1.36 27.82
CA ARG A 418 3.36 1.91 29.02
C ARG A 418 4.82 2.22 28.82
N ARG A 419 5.22 3.42 29.23
CA ARG A 419 6.61 3.87 29.31
C ARG A 419 7.10 3.74 30.75
N ILE A 420 8.23 3.08 30.95
CA ILE A 420 8.93 2.94 32.21
C ILE A 420 10.28 3.61 32.08
N ILE A 421 10.55 4.60 32.93
CA ILE A 421 11.75 5.42 32.85
C ILE A 421 12.73 4.96 33.94
N PHE A 422 13.96 4.63 33.55
CA PHE A 422 15.05 4.24 34.42
C PHE A 422 16.23 5.19 34.22
N ARG A 423 16.49 6.10 35.08
CA ARG A 423 17.63 7.06 35.01
C ARG A 423 17.88 7.57 33.58
N ARG A 424 18.59 6.79 32.73
CA ARG A 424 18.97 7.13 31.34
C ARG A 424 18.36 6.20 30.31
N SER A 425 17.55 5.27 30.71
CA SER A 425 16.90 4.33 29.81
C SER A 425 15.40 4.43 29.95
N THR A 426 14.71 4.24 28.85
CA THR A 426 13.26 4.04 28.81
C THR A 426 12.93 2.68 28.22
N LEU A 427 11.95 2.02 28.80
CA LEU A 427 11.36 0.79 28.26
C LEU A 427 9.90 1.08 27.95
N ASP A 428 9.52 0.93 26.68
CA ASP A 428 8.14 1.00 26.24
C ASP A 428 7.63 -0.42 26.00
N ALA A 429 6.53 -0.79 26.64
CA ALA A 429 5.83 -2.05 26.43
C ALA A 429 4.42 -1.77 25.94
N GLY A 430 4.07 -2.31 24.78
CA GLY A 430 2.78 -2.11 24.11
C GLY A 430 2.08 -3.41 23.80
N LEU A 431 0.75 -3.37 23.85
CA LEU A 431 -0.15 -4.42 23.42
C LEU A 431 -1.19 -3.82 22.49
N ASP A 432 -1.51 -4.48 21.38
CA ASP A 432 -2.62 -4.12 20.50
C ASP A 432 -3.46 -5.35 20.14
N ILE A 433 -4.77 -5.11 19.98
CA ILE A 433 -5.72 -6.10 19.51
C ILE A 433 -6.58 -5.46 18.42
N THR A 434 -6.70 -6.13 17.30
CA THR A 434 -7.58 -5.75 16.19
C THR A 434 -8.60 -6.84 15.95
N ALA A 435 -9.87 -6.47 15.88
CA ALA A 435 -10.94 -7.33 15.43
C ALA A 435 -11.51 -6.78 14.12
N MET A 436 -11.62 -7.63 13.10
CA MET A 436 -12.22 -7.32 11.81
C MET A 436 -13.53 -8.06 11.67
N LYS A 437 -14.57 -7.34 11.26
CA LYS A 437 -15.87 -7.88 10.89
C LYS A 437 -16.17 -7.55 9.45
N SER A 438 -16.35 -8.59 8.64
CA SER A 438 -16.83 -8.46 7.27
C SER A 438 -18.36 -8.34 7.25
N PHE A 439 -18.86 -7.50 6.36
CA PHE A 439 -20.28 -7.42 6.02
C PHE A 439 -20.62 -8.27 4.78
N GLY A 440 -19.65 -9.11 4.33
CA GLY A 440 -19.75 -9.95 3.17
C GLY A 440 -19.24 -9.31 1.90
N GLY A 441 -19.37 -10.06 0.81
CA GLY A 441 -18.97 -9.62 -0.52
C GLY A 441 -19.51 -10.55 -1.58
N ARG A 442 -19.23 -10.20 -2.84
CA ARG A 442 -19.61 -11.05 -3.98
C ARG A 442 -18.62 -10.93 -5.12
N TYR A 443 -18.48 -12.02 -5.85
CA TYR A 443 -17.87 -12.06 -7.15
C TYR A 443 -18.86 -12.64 -8.15
N GLU A 444 -19.22 -11.88 -9.18
CA GLU A 444 -20.11 -12.27 -10.27
C GLU A 444 -19.34 -12.12 -11.57
N TYR A 445 -19.33 -13.18 -12.38
CA TYR A 445 -18.69 -13.20 -13.68
C TYR A 445 -19.63 -13.80 -14.73
N ALA A 446 -19.82 -13.12 -15.86
CA ALA A 446 -20.71 -13.54 -16.94
C ALA A 446 -20.01 -13.64 -18.31
N GLY A 447 -18.68 -13.72 -18.33
CA GLY A 447 -17.90 -13.75 -19.56
C GLY A 447 -17.62 -15.15 -20.08
N ALA A 448 -17.06 -15.21 -21.30
CA ALA A 448 -16.70 -16.47 -21.97
C ALA A 448 -15.52 -17.22 -21.34
N ARG A 449 -14.78 -16.58 -20.40
CA ARG A 449 -13.61 -17.16 -19.71
C ARG A 449 -13.97 -17.84 -18.38
N SER A 450 -15.21 -18.27 -18.21
CA SER A 450 -15.72 -18.88 -16.97
C SER A 450 -14.92 -20.11 -16.49
N GLY A 451 -14.26 -20.84 -17.38
CA GLY A 451 -13.37 -21.97 -17.05
C GLY A 451 -11.92 -21.60 -16.75
N SER A 452 -11.55 -20.31 -16.80
CA SER A 452 -10.15 -19.89 -16.63
C SER A 452 -9.69 -19.88 -15.19
N VAL A 453 -8.38 -20.00 -14.98
CA VAL A 453 -7.73 -19.96 -13.66
C VAL A 453 -7.98 -18.62 -12.93
N PRO A 454 -7.88 -17.44 -13.55
CA PRO A 454 -8.22 -16.21 -12.87
C PRO A 454 -9.64 -16.18 -12.32
N VAL A 455 -10.62 -16.65 -13.08
CA VAL A 455 -12.04 -16.63 -12.69
C VAL A 455 -12.35 -17.64 -11.59
N ASN A 456 -11.78 -18.85 -11.65
CA ASN A 456 -12.12 -19.95 -10.73
C ASN A 456 -11.21 -20.06 -9.50
N GLU A 457 -9.98 -19.55 -9.57
CA GLU A 457 -9.04 -19.63 -8.44
C GLU A 457 -8.74 -18.27 -7.83
N TRP A 458 -8.30 -17.30 -8.63
CA TRP A 458 -7.78 -16.03 -8.11
C TRP A 458 -8.87 -15.18 -7.45
N TYR A 459 -9.91 -14.77 -8.19
CA TYR A 459 -10.95 -13.90 -7.63
C TYR A 459 -11.72 -14.54 -6.47
N PRO A 460 -12.10 -15.84 -6.51
CA PRO A 460 -12.72 -16.52 -5.38
C PRO A 460 -11.82 -16.59 -4.14
N HIS A 461 -10.51 -16.86 -4.32
CA HIS A 461 -9.57 -16.86 -3.21
C HIS A 461 -9.45 -15.48 -2.57
N ASP A 462 -9.24 -14.44 -3.38
CA ASP A 462 -9.11 -13.07 -2.88
C ASP A 462 -10.40 -12.60 -2.19
N LEU A 463 -11.58 -12.96 -2.71
CA LEU A 463 -12.85 -12.70 -2.04
C LEU A 463 -12.92 -13.38 -0.67
N ASN A 464 -12.50 -14.65 -0.56
CA ASN A 464 -12.47 -15.38 0.71
C ASN A 464 -11.56 -14.67 1.74
N VAL A 465 -10.38 -14.21 1.34
CA VAL A 465 -9.46 -13.45 2.22
C VAL A 465 -10.06 -12.10 2.61
N LEU A 466 -10.61 -11.35 1.66
CA LEU A 466 -11.12 -10.00 1.87
C LEU A 466 -12.42 -9.94 2.69
N THR A 467 -13.17 -11.05 2.72
CA THR A 467 -14.44 -11.17 3.47
C THR A 467 -14.33 -12.04 4.72
N ALA A 468 -13.12 -12.40 5.13
CA ALA A 468 -12.90 -13.16 6.35
C ALA A 468 -12.90 -12.26 7.58
N ASP A 469 -13.63 -12.67 8.62
CA ASP A 469 -13.48 -12.09 9.96
C ASP A 469 -12.14 -12.54 10.54
N TYR A 470 -11.44 -11.64 11.23
CA TYR A 470 -10.19 -12.02 11.89
C TYR A 470 -9.96 -11.30 13.22
N ILE A 471 -9.10 -11.90 14.04
CA ILE A 471 -8.52 -11.27 15.21
C ILE A 471 -7.01 -11.26 15.04
N ARG A 472 -6.40 -10.11 15.27
CA ARG A 472 -4.95 -9.93 15.32
C ARG A 472 -4.55 -9.41 16.70
N SER A 473 -3.53 -9.99 17.30
CA SER A 473 -2.94 -9.53 18.55
C SER A 473 -1.48 -9.22 18.34
N GLY A 474 -1.01 -8.10 18.87
CA GLY A 474 0.37 -7.64 18.70
C GLY A 474 0.98 -7.22 20.03
N ILE A 475 2.29 -7.41 20.16
CA ILE A 475 3.13 -6.93 21.26
C ILE A 475 4.29 -6.12 20.69
N THR A 476 4.64 -5.04 21.38
CA THR A 476 5.80 -4.20 21.07
C THR A 476 6.62 -4.00 22.33
N LEU A 477 7.92 -4.24 22.24
CA LEU A 477 8.88 -3.93 23.29
C LEU A 477 9.96 -3.04 22.70
N SER A 478 10.19 -1.87 23.29
CA SER A 478 11.21 -0.95 22.84
C SER A 478 12.03 -0.42 24.00
N TRP A 479 13.33 -0.52 23.88
CA TRP A 479 14.28 0.00 24.84
C TRP A 479 15.10 1.12 24.21
N LEU A 480 15.20 2.25 24.88
CA LEU A 480 16.01 3.41 24.47
C LEU A 480 16.95 3.80 25.59
N HIS A 481 18.20 4.03 25.28
CA HIS A 481 19.23 4.51 26.21
C HIS A 481 19.78 5.86 25.76
N ARG A 482 19.77 6.84 26.67
CA ARG A 482 20.37 8.17 26.47
C ARG A 482 21.86 8.11 26.85
N ALA A 483 22.75 8.38 25.90
CA ALA A 483 24.19 8.43 26.13
C ALA A 483 24.54 9.51 27.15
N ALA A 484 25.61 9.31 27.90
CA ALA A 484 26.13 10.37 28.76
C ALA A 484 26.67 11.50 27.90
N PRO A 485 26.42 12.77 28.24
CA PRO A 485 27.07 13.88 27.57
C PRO A 485 28.61 13.72 27.68
N ALA A 486 29.30 13.87 26.54
CA ALA A 486 30.76 13.77 26.52
C ALA A 486 31.36 14.74 27.54
N ARG A 487 32.16 14.24 28.51
CA ARG A 487 32.89 15.10 29.43
C ARG A 487 33.90 15.92 28.61
N ARG A 488 33.60 17.19 28.37
CA ARG A 488 34.59 18.14 27.86
C ARG A 488 35.58 18.43 29.01
N ASN A 489 36.79 17.89 28.91
CA ASN A 489 37.92 18.34 29.69
C ASN A 489 38.38 19.71 29.15
N GLY A 490 37.92 20.80 29.74
CA GLY A 490 38.34 22.15 29.32
C GLY A 490 37.59 23.24 30.06
N HIS A 491 38.34 24.16 30.66
CA HIS A 491 37.85 25.39 31.25
C HIS A 491 37.30 26.31 30.14
N GLY A 492 36.01 26.22 29.86
CA GLY A 492 35.29 27.08 28.92
C GLY A 492 33.98 27.54 29.55
N THR A 493 33.77 28.82 29.63
CA THR A 493 32.52 29.49 30.03
C THR A 493 31.37 28.94 29.16
N ARG A 494 30.32 28.39 29.81
CA ARG A 494 29.07 28.00 29.19
C ARG A 494 28.44 29.22 28.51
N THR A 495 28.48 29.28 27.20
CA THR A 495 27.55 30.11 26.44
C THR A 495 26.23 29.34 26.30
N SER A 496 25.10 30.00 26.52
CA SER A 496 23.75 29.48 26.56
C SER A 496 23.22 28.90 25.21
N SER A 497 24.12 28.69 24.25
CA SER A 497 23.80 28.14 22.91
C SER A 497 24.34 26.73 22.63
N ASP A 498 24.98 26.07 23.61
CA ASP A 498 25.42 24.68 23.46
C ASP A 498 24.22 23.71 23.63
N ASN A 499 23.39 23.63 22.60
CA ASN A 499 22.50 22.47 22.37
C ASN A 499 23.37 21.26 21.99
N SER A 500 24.02 20.62 22.99
CA SER A 500 24.56 19.28 22.81
C SER A 500 23.35 18.35 22.66
N SER A 501 23.07 17.93 21.41
CA SER A 501 22.11 16.88 21.11
C SER A 501 22.51 15.65 21.92
N ASP A 502 21.70 15.28 22.92
CA ASP A 502 21.92 14.08 23.71
C ASP A 502 21.64 12.87 22.81
N LEU A 503 22.69 12.21 22.34
CA LEU A 503 22.56 10.98 21.54
C LEU A 503 21.81 9.91 22.34
N SER A 504 20.77 9.36 21.75
CA SER A 504 20.06 8.20 22.28
C SER A 504 20.07 7.08 21.26
N TYR A 505 20.15 5.84 21.72
CA TYR A 505 20.08 4.63 20.88
C TYR A 505 19.20 3.57 21.53
N GLY A 506 18.59 2.73 20.70
CA GLY A 506 17.66 1.74 21.23
C GLY A 506 17.38 0.57 20.32
N LEU A 507 16.68 -0.40 20.87
CA LEU A 507 16.24 -1.59 20.18
C LEU A 507 14.71 -1.72 20.30
N THR A 508 14.08 -2.18 19.25
CA THR A 508 12.65 -2.47 19.22
C THR A 508 12.41 -3.88 18.73
N PHE A 509 11.51 -4.58 19.39
CA PHE A 509 11.00 -5.89 19.00
C PHE A 509 9.49 -5.81 18.85
N ASN A 510 8.96 -6.36 17.76
CA ASN A 510 7.54 -6.44 17.48
C ASN A 510 7.18 -7.88 17.11
N ALA A 511 6.07 -8.37 17.62
CA ALA A 511 5.48 -9.63 17.19
C ALA A 511 3.96 -9.49 17.14
N ALA A 512 3.34 -10.04 16.11
CA ALA A 512 1.89 -10.11 16.03
C ALA A 512 1.45 -11.40 15.35
N TYR A 513 0.27 -11.87 15.74
CA TYR A 513 -0.36 -13.05 15.19
C TYR A 513 -1.80 -12.73 14.78
N LEU A 514 -2.15 -13.12 13.56
CA LEU A 514 -3.49 -12.98 13.01
C LEU A 514 -4.09 -14.37 12.81
N SER A 515 -5.34 -14.53 13.24
CA SER A 515 -6.16 -15.72 13.00
C SER A 515 -7.44 -15.29 12.31
N ALA A 516 -7.65 -15.78 11.09
CA ALA A 516 -8.82 -15.47 10.28
C ALA A 516 -9.78 -16.66 10.20
N GLY A 517 -11.06 -16.36 10.16
CA GLY A 517 -12.13 -17.32 9.88
C GLY A 517 -12.27 -17.62 8.39
N ALA A 518 -13.40 -18.17 8.02
CA ALA A 518 -13.79 -18.30 6.61
C ALA A 518 -14.38 -17.01 6.08
N GLY A 519 -14.17 -16.72 4.80
CA GLY A 519 -14.82 -15.59 4.14
C GLY A 519 -16.33 -15.77 4.02
N SER A 520 -17.05 -14.67 4.09
CA SER A 520 -18.52 -14.61 3.96
C SER A 520 -18.97 -14.17 2.56
N GLY A 521 -18.08 -14.29 1.57
CA GLY A 521 -18.35 -13.92 0.19
C GLY A 521 -19.17 -14.95 -0.59
N THR A 522 -19.90 -14.48 -1.60
CA THR A 522 -20.64 -15.33 -2.55
C THR A 522 -20.01 -15.23 -3.94
N VAL A 523 -19.89 -16.37 -4.62
CA VAL A 523 -19.34 -16.48 -5.99
C VAL A 523 -20.43 -16.96 -6.93
N LYS A 524 -20.63 -16.24 -8.04
CA LYS A 524 -21.54 -16.62 -9.10
C LYS A 524 -20.81 -16.50 -10.46
N ILE A 525 -20.59 -17.62 -11.11
CA ILE A 525 -19.94 -17.69 -12.42
C ILE A 525 -20.95 -18.25 -13.40
N SER A 526 -21.34 -17.45 -14.41
CA SER A 526 -22.22 -17.86 -15.49
C SER A 526 -21.46 -17.73 -16.82
N GLY A 527 -21.23 -18.83 -17.51
CA GLY A 527 -20.61 -18.84 -18.83
C GLY A 527 -21.63 -19.22 -19.89
N THR A 528 -21.59 -18.56 -21.05
CA THR A 528 -22.24 -19.07 -22.25
C THR A 528 -21.34 -20.19 -22.80
N VAL A 529 -21.69 -21.44 -22.59
CA VAL A 529 -21.05 -22.55 -23.32
C VAL A 529 -21.53 -22.43 -24.75
N THR A 530 -20.73 -21.86 -25.63
CA THR A 530 -20.89 -22.09 -27.08
C THR A 530 -20.54 -23.54 -27.30
N GLY A 531 -21.58 -24.41 -27.32
CA GLY A 531 -21.46 -25.78 -27.68
C GLY A 531 -20.92 -25.87 -29.11
N GLY A 532 -19.66 -26.32 -29.21
CA GLY A 532 -19.16 -26.81 -30.48
C GLY A 532 -20.01 -28.01 -30.87
N ASN A 533 -20.86 -27.82 -31.84
CA ASN A 533 -21.66 -28.86 -32.45
C ASN A 533 -20.71 -29.78 -33.25
N SER A 534 -20.22 -30.84 -32.62
CA SER A 534 -19.65 -31.97 -33.34
C SER A 534 -20.83 -32.75 -33.96
N GLY A 535 -21.26 -32.31 -35.15
CA GLY A 535 -22.18 -33.04 -35.95
C GLY A 535 -21.53 -34.33 -36.44
N GLU A 536 -21.91 -35.44 -35.83
CA GLU A 536 -21.82 -36.73 -36.48
C GLU A 536 -22.70 -36.71 -37.74
N SER A 537 -22.09 -36.79 -38.90
CA SER A 537 -22.77 -37.22 -40.12
C SER A 537 -22.31 -38.63 -40.46
N ALA A 538 -23.23 -39.55 -40.31
CA ALA A 538 -23.10 -40.93 -40.79
C ALA A 538 -23.01 -40.98 -42.32
N GLY A 539 -22.11 -41.79 -42.80
CA GLY A 539 -22.10 -42.69 -43.93
C GLY A 539 -22.53 -42.23 -45.31
N SER A 540 -21.65 -42.40 -46.28
CA SER A 540 -21.89 -43.25 -47.44
C SER A 540 -20.60 -43.44 -48.25
N ASP A 541 -20.43 -44.72 -48.67
CA ASP A 541 -19.44 -45.29 -49.54
C ASP A 541 -19.15 -44.51 -50.82
N SER A 542 -17.88 -44.50 -51.26
CA SER A 542 -17.49 -45.06 -52.58
C SER A 542 -15.99 -44.88 -52.88
N ALA A 543 -15.38 -46.05 -53.14
CA ALA A 543 -14.35 -46.36 -54.14
C ALA A 543 -13.03 -45.60 -54.25
N MET A 544 -11.98 -46.34 -54.03
CA MET A 544 -10.60 -46.19 -54.55
C MET A 544 -10.53 -46.03 -56.09
N PRO A 545 -9.40 -45.63 -56.73
CA PRO A 545 -8.22 -46.46 -56.77
C PRO A 545 -6.83 -45.82 -56.76
N ASP A 546 -5.87 -46.65 -56.34
CA ASP A 546 -4.52 -46.95 -56.80
C ASP A 546 -3.52 -45.87 -57.19
N GLY A 547 -2.28 -46.02 -56.64
CA GLY A 547 -1.06 -45.74 -57.38
C GLY A 547 0.17 -45.37 -56.58
N SER A 548 0.92 -46.42 -56.25
CA SER A 548 2.38 -46.61 -56.35
C SER A 548 3.35 -45.87 -55.46
N ASP A 549 4.01 -46.64 -54.66
CA ASP A 549 5.46 -46.97 -54.57
C ASP A 549 6.49 -45.86 -54.32
N SER A 550 7.17 -45.97 -53.19
CA SER A 550 8.56 -46.44 -53.06
C SER A 550 9.14 -46.15 -51.66
N ALA A 551 9.37 -47.21 -50.95
CA ALA A 551 10.63 -47.81 -50.58
C ALA A 551 11.50 -47.06 -49.58
N MET A 552 11.59 -47.68 -48.45
CA MET A 552 12.63 -47.72 -47.37
C MET A 552 14.08 -47.84 -47.88
N PRO A 553 15.17 -47.81 -47.07
CA PRO A 553 15.33 -48.34 -45.69
C PRO A 553 16.15 -47.46 -44.74
N GLY A 554 16.18 -47.59 -43.46
CA GLY A 554 16.63 -48.71 -42.65
C GLY A 554 17.79 -48.30 -41.77
N GLY A 555 17.79 -48.65 -40.50
CA GLY A 555 18.96 -48.54 -39.65
C GLY A 555 18.66 -48.60 -38.17
N ALA A 556 18.74 -49.77 -37.66
CA ALA A 556 18.64 -50.26 -36.30
C ALA A 556 19.86 -49.83 -35.45
N SER A 557 19.82 -49.71 -34.16
CA SER A 557 20.02 -50.72 -33.12
C SER A 557 20.53 -50.11 -31.81
N THR A 558 19.93 -50.62 -30.75
CA THR A 558 20.49 -51.16 -29.50
C THR A 558 21.21 -50.19 -28.58
N GLY A 559 20.94 -50.14 -27.33
CA GLY A 559 20.65 -51.07 -26.28
C GLY A 559 21.09 -50.49 -24.97
N GLY A 560 20.45 -50.85 -23.92
CA GLY A 560 20.97 -51.42 -22.71
C GLY A 560 21.08 -50.47 -21.50
N GLU A 561 20.33 -50.84 -20.58
CA GLU A 561 20.42 -51.32 -19.21
C GLU A 561 20.29 -50.29 -18.08
N THR A 562 19.21 -50.50 -17.40
CA THR A 562 18.92 -50.54 -15.94
C THR A 562 20.06 -50.33 -14.95
N VAL A 563 19.81 -49.56 -13.90
CA VAL A 563 19.84 -49.96 -12.47
C VAL A 563 19.08 -48.93 -11.63
N GLY A 564 18.22 -49.41 -10.74
CA GLY A 564 17.32 -48.75 -9.86
C GLY A 564 17.95 -48.41 -8.51
N ALA A 565 17.31 -47.54 -7.79
CA ALA A 565 17.24 -47.57 -6.32
C ALA A 565 16.00 -46.81 -5.83
N ALA A 566 15.34 -47.44 -4.90
CA ALA A 566 14.11 -47.03 -4.27
C ALA A 566 14.31 -45.92 -3.25
N GLY A 567 13.30 -45.04 -3.13
CA GLY A 567 13.21 -44.11 -2.01
C GLY A 567 11.78 -43.56 -1.96
N GLY A 568 10.96 -44.14 -1.11
CA GLY A 568 9.54 -43.78 -0.97
C GLY A 568 9.35 -42.41 -0.30
N SER A 569 8.40 -41.68 -0.80
CA SER A 569 7.73 -40.61 -0.04
C SER A 569 6.24 -40.65 -0.34
N ALA A 570 5.48 -40.62 0.74
CA ALA A 570 4.03 -40.74 0.76
C ALA A 570 3.35 -39.64 -0.05
N GLY A 571 2.61 -40.03 -1.08
CA GLY A 571 1.73 -39.17 -1.81
C GLY A 571 0.43 -38.93 -1.04
N VAL A 572 0.11 -37.69 -0.75
CA VAL A 572 -1.24 -37.27 -0.39
C VAL A 572 -2.00 -37.06 -1.69
N ALA A 573 -2.87 -37.99 -2.00
CA ALA A 573 -3.79 -37.90 -3.13
C ALA A 573 -4.87 -36.87 -2.82
N SER A 574 -4.83 -35.71 -3.47
CA SER A 574 -5.98 -34.83 -3.58
C SER A 574 -6.85 -35.33 -4.75
N GLY A 575 -7.92 -36.01 -4.40
CA GLY A 575 -8.95 -36.43 -5.37
C GLY A 575 -9.68 -35.20 -5.91
N VAL A 576 -9.40 -34.86 -7.16
CA VAL A 576 -10.23 -33.95 -7.94
C VAL A 576 -11.38 -34.80 -8.50
N ALA A 577 -12.57 -34.63 -7.93
CA ALA A 577 -13.80 -35.20 -8.52
C ALA A 577 -14.18 -34.33 -9.73
N SER A 578 -13.96 -34.85 -10.93
CA SER A 578 -14.52 -34.32 -12.18
C SER A 578 -16.00 -34.71 -12.27
N GLY A 579 -16.86 -33.78 -11.88
CA GLY A 579 -18.29 -33.84 -12.11
C GLY A 579 -18.70 -32.72 -13.05
N ALA A 580 -18.89 -33.01 -14.32
CA ALA A 580 -19.53 -32.12 -15.26
C ALA A 580 -20.99 -31.92 -14.85
N GLN A 581 -21.35 -30.77 -14.33
CA GLN A 581 -22.72 -30.32 -14.19
C GLN A 581 -22.90 -29.00 -14.93
N THR A 582 -23.67 -29.09 -16.01
CA THR A 582 -24.30 -27.98 -16.71
C THR A 582 -25.40 -27.41 -15.83
N GLY A 583 -25.15 -26.27 -15.19
CA GLY A 583 -26.10 -25.52 -14.39
C GLY A 583 -25.45 -24.24 -13.87
N ALA A 584 -26.17 -23.12 -13.88
CA ALA A 584 -25.71 -21.91 -13.26
C ALA A 584 -25.35 -22.20 -11.80
N ALA A 585 -24.05 -22.27 -11.48
CA ALA A 585 -23.60 -22.59 -10.15
C ALA A 585 -23.78 -21.36 -9.26
N ASN A 586 -24.91 -21.29 -8.55
CA ASN A 586 -25.05 -20.44 -7.37
C ASN A 586 -24.27 -21.11 -6.23
N GLY A 587 -22.97 -20.88 -6.17
CA GLY A 587 -22.11 -21.43 -5.11
C GLY A 587 -21.89 -20.40 -4.01
N THR A 588 -22.42 -20.65 -2.81
CA THR A 588 -21.89 -20.04 -1.60
C THR A 588 -20.52 -20.66 -1.36
N LEU A 589 -19.46 -19.87 -1.20
CA LEU A 589 -18.16 -20.37 -0.76
C LEU A 589 -18.37 -21.10 0.56
N ILE A 590 -18.31 -22.43 0.54
CA ILE A 590 -18.35 -23.25 1.75
C ILE A 590 -17.07 -22.94 2.50
N GLY A 591 -17.20 -22.35 3.67
CA GLY A 591 -16.21 -21.73 4.54
C GLY A 591 -14.88 -22.48 4.67
N VAL A 592 -13.99 -22.27 3.72
CA VAL A 592 -12.59 -22.61 3.89
C VAL A 592 -11.97 -21.52 4.75
N LYS A 593 -11.33 -21.90 5.87
CA LYS A 593 -10.62 -20.95 6.75
C LYS A 593 -9.62 -20.14 5.91
N ALA A 594 -9.70 -18.81 5.96
CA ALA A 594 -8.84 -17.93 5.16
C ALA A 594 -7.37 -17.98 5.61
N GLY A 595 -7.08 -18.46 6.82
CA GLY A 595 -5.74 -18.77 7.28
C GLY A 595 -5.24 -17.94 8.44
N ASN A 596 -3.95 -18.04 8.68
CA ASN A 596 -3.25 -17.31 9.75
C ASN A 596 -2.06 -16.56 9.18
N ARG A 597 -1.57 -15.53 9.89
CA ARG A 597 -0.34 -14.81 9.53
C ARG A 597 0.44 -14.41 10.77
N LEU A 598 1.75 -14.64 10.74
CA LEU A 598 2.70 -14.25 11.77
C LEU A 598 3.51 -13.06 11.26
N PHE A 599 3.73 -12.09 12.13
CA PHE A 599 4.53 -10.90 11.88
C PHE A 599 5.61 -10.81 12.95
N LEU A 600 6.85 -10.63 12.54
CA LEU A 600 7.99 -10.42 13.43
C LEU A 600 8.77 -9.20 12.96
N GLY A 601 9.30 -8.43 13.89
CA GLY A 601 10.13 -7.27 13.56
C GLY A 601 11.16 -7.00 14.63
N ILE A 602 12.35 -6.61 14.20
CA ILE A 602 13.41 -6.10 15.05
C ILE A 602 13.92 -4.79 14.43
N GLY A 603 14.20 -3.80 15.26
CA GLY A 603 14.70 -2.52 14.82
C GLY A 603 15.74 -1.94 15.75
N PHE A 604 16.62 -1.13 15.19
CA PHE A 604 17.58 -0.29 15.89
C PHE A 604 17.27 1.17 15.61
N LYS A 605 17.30 2.01 16.63
CA LYS A 605 16.97 3.44 16.55
C LYS A 605 18.09 4.31 17.07
N LEU A 606 18.36 5.41 16.37
CA LEU A 606 19.19 6.53 16.79
C LEU A 606 18.37 7.81 16.87
N ILE A 607 18.64 8.63 17.88
CA ILE A 607 18.07 9.98 18.05
C ILE A 607 19.24 10.91 18.35
N PHE A 608 19.37 12.03 17.64
CA PHE A 608 20.49 12.97 17.76
C PHE A 608 20.11 14.41 17.43
#